data_3637c3a58cb9b0bbdd190975ad864b52
#
_entry.id   3637c3a58cb9b0bbdd190975ad864b52
#
_cell.length_a   1.000
_cell.length_b   1.000
_cell.length_c   1.000
_cell.angle_alpha   90.00
_cell.angle_beta   90.00
_cell.angle_gamma   90.00
#
_symmetry.space_group_name_H-M   'P 1'
#
loop_
_entity.id
_entity.type
_entity.pdbx_description
1 polymer ?
#
loop_
_entity_poly.entity_id
_entity_poly.type
_entity_poly.pdbx_seq_one_letter_code
_entity_poly.pdbx_strand_id
1 'polypeptide(L)'
;IHYCAPAGYAILKCNNETFSGTGPCNNVSTVQCTHGIKPVVSTQLLLNGSLAEGDVIIRSENLTDNVKTIIAHLNDSVXIVCTRPGNNTRKSIRIGPGQTFYATNDIIGDIRQAHCNISGKXWNTTLEXVKXXLKXLFHNKTIXFAPSSGGDLEITTHSFNCR
;
A
#
# COMPACT_ATOMS: atom_id res chain seq x y z
N ILE A 1 13.06 1.34 10.62
CA ILE A 1 14.25 2.10 10.19
C ILE A 1 13.89 3.58 10.08
N HIS A 2 14.84 4.44 10.40
CA HIS A 2 14.70 5.87 10.28
C HIS A 2 15.78 6.39 9.35
N TYR A 3 15.47 7.43 8.61
CA TYR A 3 16.49 8.13 7.84
C TYR A 3 16.68 9.50 8.47
N CYS A 4 17.94 9.84 8.73
CA CYS A 4 18.27 11.08 9.41
C CYS A 4 19.22 11.92 8.57
N ALA A 5 19.12 13.23 8.71
CA ALA A 5 19.96 14.14 7.96
C ALA A 5 21.34 14.21 8.59
N PRO A 6 22.40 14.18 7.79
CA PRO A 6 23.74 14.40 8.33
C PRO A 6 23.94 15.87 8.67
N ALA A 7 25.08 16.17 9.33
CA ALA A 7 25.37 17.54 9.69
C ALA A 7 25.42 18.43 8.45
N GLY A 8 24.81 19.60 8.54
CA GLY A 8 24.76 20.52 7.43
C GLY A 8 23.60 20.30 6.48
N TYR A 9 22.73 19.30 6.77
CA TYR A 9 21.57 19.01 5.95
C TYR A 9 20.34 18.98 6.81
N ALA A 10 19.19 19.04 6.16
CA ALA A 10 17.94 18.99 6.88
C ALA A 10 16.91 18.24 6.03
N ILE A 11 15.94 17.66 6.71
CA ILE A 11 14.83 16.98 6.06
C ILE A 11 13.61 17.85 6.21
N LEU A 12 12.95 18.13 5.10
CA LEU A 12 11.69 18.87 5.11
C LEU A 12 10.54 17.91 5.05
N LYS A 13 9.59 18.09 5.94
CA LYS A 13 8.43 17.20 6.03
C LYS A 13 7.20 17.97 5.61
N CYS A 14 6.50 17.47 4.61
CA CYS A 14 5.24 18.06 4.18
C CYS A 14 4.12 17.52 5.05
N ASN A 15 3.43 18.41 5.75
CA ASN A 15 2.37 18.02 6.66
C ASN A 15 0.99 18.24 6.07
N ASN A 16 0.91 18.53 4.78
CA ASN A 16 -0.37 18.75 4.12
C ASN A 16 -1.06 17.40 3.89
N GLU A 17 -2.24 17.24 4.46
CA GLU A 17 -2.95 15.97 4.37
C GLU A 17 -3.30 15.57 2.95
N THR A 18 -3.43 16.53 2.05
CA THR A 18 -3.83 16.25 0.68
C THR A 18 -2.68 16.29 -0.30
N PHE A 19 -1.44 16.36 0.20
CA PHE A 19 -0.27 16.41 -0.68
C PHE A 19 -0.16 15.12 -1.48
N SER A 20 -0.12 15.24 -2.81
CA SER A 20 -0.13 14.07 -3.68
C SER A 20 1.27 13.48 -3.94
N GLY A 21 2.29 14.12 -3.42
CA GLY A 21 3.67 13.66 -3.61
C GLY A 21 4.50 14.59 -4.46
N THR A 22 3.89 15.42 -5.26
CA THR A 22 4.61 16.39 -6.10
C THR A 22 3.92 17.73 -6.00
N GLY A 23 4.68 18.79 -6.27
CA GLY A 23 4.13 20.12 -6.30
C GLY A 23 4.36 20.86 -4.99
N PRO A 24 3.73 22.01 -4.83
CA PRO A 24 3.95 22.81 -3.64
C PRO A 24 3.33 22.20 -2.40
N CYS A 25 3.91 22.46 -1.27
CA CYS A 25 3.39 22.02 0.02
C CYS A 25 3.19 23.23 0.92
N ASN A 26 2.01 23.33 1.53
CA ASN A 26 1.65 24.51 2.30
C ASN A 26 1.98 24.40 3.78
N ASN A 27 2.33 23.23 4.27
CA ASN A 27 2.58 23.06 5.70
C ASN A 27 3.84 22.22 5.86
N VAL A 28 4.97 22.89 5.98
CA VAL A 28 6.27 22.22 5.97
C VAL A 28 6.93 22.40 7.33
N SER A 29 7.46 21.32 7.86
CA SER A 29 8.30 21.40 9.04
C SER A 29 9.67 20.79 8.75
N THR A 30 10.64 21.15 9.57
CA THR A 30 11.98 20.61 9.46
C THR A 30 12.16 19.54 10.53
N VAL A 31 12.64 18.37 10.12
CA VAL A 31 12.91 17.29 11.07
C VAL A 31 14.33 16.80 10.87
N GLN A 32 14.89 16.24 11.93
CA GLN A 32 16.21 15.64 11.86
C GLN A 32 16.13 14.23 11.30
N CYS A 33 15.09 13.49 11.64
CA CYS A 33 14.93 12.11 11.20
C CYS A 33 13.47 11.87 10.80
N THR A 34 13.29 10.90 9.92
CA THR A 34 11.94 10.50 9.56
C THR A 34 11.33 9.66 10.68
N HIS A 35 10.03 9.42 10.56
CA HIS A 35 9.39 8.43 11.43
C HIS A 35 9.95 7.04 11.13
N GLY A 36 9.60 6.08 11.97
CA GLY A 36 10.02 4.71 11.73
C GLY A 36 9.35 4.14 10.51
N ILE A 37 10.13 3.49 9.66
CA ILE A 37 9.62 2.89 8.44
C ILE A 37 9.81 1.38 8.55
N LYS A 38 8.72 0.62 8.43
CA LYS A 38 8.79 -0.83 8.50
C LYS A 38 9.33 -1.40 7.20
N PRO A 39 10.28 -2.33 7.26
CA PRO A 39 10.87 -2.88 6.04
C PRO A 39 9.99 -3.97 5.44
N VAL A 40 8.85 -3.58 4.90
CA VAL A 40 7.91 -4.52 4.29
C VAL A 40 8.15 -4.57 2.81
N VAL A 41 8.25 -5.78 2.26
CA VAL A 41 8.41 -5.98 0.83
C VAL A 41 7.15 -6.65 0.30
N SER A 42 6.51 -6.02 -0.65
CA SER A 42 5.30 -6.56 -1.25
C SER A 42 5.15 -6.03 -2.66
N THR A 43 4.23 -6.62 -3.41
CA THR A 43 3.90 -6.14 -4.74
C THR A 43 2.40 -5.96 -4.85
N GLN A 44 1.99 -5.01 -5.64
CA GLN A 44 0.60 -4.67 -5.96
C GLN A 44 -0.14 -4.04 -4.80
N LEU A 45 -0.07 -4.61 -3.61
CA LEU A 45 -0.73 -4.07 -2.44
C LEU A 45 0.32 -3.70 -1.41
N LEU A 46 0.18 -2.54 -0.81
CA LEU A 46 1.10 -2.09 0.22
C LEU A 46 0.55 -2.47 1.58
N LEU A 47 1.36 -3.16 2.37
CA LEU A 47 0.94 -3.72 3.64
C LEU A 47 1.61 -3.00 4.79
N ASN A 48 0.90 -2.89 5.90
CA ASN A 48 1.45 -2.37 7.16
C ASN A 48 1.95 -0.94 7.05
N GLY A 49 1.45 -0.21 6.09
CA GLY A 49 1.81 1.18 5.94
C GLY A 49 0.86 2.09 6.71
N SER A 50 1.05 3.38 6.53
CA SER A 50 0.17 4.35 7.14
C SER A 50 -1.07 4.54 6.29
N LEU A 51 -2.07 5.18 6.88
CA LEU A 51 -3.32 5.48 6.19
C LEU A 51 -3.41 6.98 5.95
N ALA A 52 -4.09 7.35 4.87
CA ALA A 52 -4.38 8.75 4.62
C ALA A 52 -5.33 9.27 5.69
N GLU A 53 -5.13 10.50 6.11
CA GLU A 53 -5.91 11.04 7.22
C GLU A 53 -7.27 11.53 6.78
N GLY A 54 -7.41 11.95 5.55
CA GLY A 54 -8.69 12.36 5.01
C GLY A 54 -9.22 11.34 4.03
N ASP A 55 -9.48 11.79 2.82
CA ASP A 55 -9.93 10.90 1.77
C ASP A 55 -8.76 10.14 1.17
N VAL A 56 -9.07 9.14 0.37
CA VAL A 56 -8.07 8.44 -0.42
C VAL A 56 -7.27 9.45 -1.24
N ILE A 57 -5.96 9.28 -1.26
CA ILE A 57 -5.08 10.16 -2.03
C ILE A 57 -4.46 9.37 -3.17
N ILE A 58 -4.52 9.94 -4.37
CA ILE A 58 -3.92 9.34 -5.54
C ILE A 58 -2.55 9.98 -5.73
N ARG A 59 -1.52 9.17 -5.79
CA ARG A 59 -0.16 9.65 -5.89
C ARG A 59 0.49 9.12 -7.15
N SER A 60 1.20 10.00 -7.88
CA SER A 60 1.93 9.61 -9.06
C SER A 60 2.97 10.68 -9.35
N GLU A 61 4.04 10.28 -9.96
CA GLU A 61 5.03 11.25 -10.41
C GLU A 61 4.46 12.17 -11.48
N ASN A 62 3.64 11.63 -12.37
CA ASN A 62 3.04 12.41 -13.43
C ASN A 62 1.79 11.67 -13.92
N LEU A 63 0.63 12.20 -13.61
CA LEU A 63 -0.63 11.53 -13.94
C LEU A 63 -0.89 11.47 -15.43
N THR A 64 -0.30 12.38 -16.20
CA THR A 64 -0.53 12.37 -17.64
C THR A 64 0.36 11.37 -18.37
N ASP A 65 1.34 10.81 -17.69
CA ASP A 65 2.24 9.83 -18.28
C ASP A 65 1.73 8.43 -17.94
N ASN A 66 1.22 7.71 -18.94
CA ASN A 66 0.62 6.43 -18.68
C ASN A 66 1.63 5.32 -18.37
N VAL A 67 2.91 5.62 -18.41
CA VAL A 67 3.95 4.68 -18.00
C VAL A 67 4.17 4.73 -16.50
N LYS A 68 3.87 5.86 -15.86
CA LYS A 68 4.16 6.02 -14.44
C LYS A 68 3.16 5.29 -13.58
N THR A 69 3.67 4.75 -12.48
CA THR A 69 2.84 4.02 -11.52
C THR A 69 1.98 4.99 -10.72
N ILE A 70 0.74 4.59 -10.49
CA ILE A 70 -0.16 5.34 -9.64
C ILE A 70 -0.36 4.57 -8.34
N ILE A 71 -0.24 5.25 -7.21
CA ILE A 71 -0.47 4.66 -5.90
C ILE A 71 -1.73 5.28 -5.32
N ALA A 72 -2.65 4.42 -4.90
CA ALA A 72 -3.82 4.86 -4.16
C ALA A 72 -3.53 4.66 -2.66
N HIS A 73 -3.43 5.75 -1.94
CA HIS A 73 -3.15 5.72 -0.50
C HIS A 73 -4.48 5.70 0.22
N LEU A 74 -4.83 4.56 0.78
CA LEU A 74 -6.16 4.35 1.36
C LEU A 74 -6.31 5.08 2.68
N ASN A 75 -7.54 5.42 3.01
CA ASN A 75 -7.84 6.03 4.31
C ASN A 75 -8.43 5.04 5.30
N ASP A 76 -8.79 3.85 4.85
CA ASP A 76 -9.20 2.76 5.74
C ASP A 76 -8.40 1.54 5.38
N SER A 77 -7.99 0.79 6.39
CA SER A 77 -7.25 -0.44 6.13
C SER A 77 -8.20 -1.56 5.75
N VAL A 78 -7.67 -2.48 4.99
CA VAL A 78 -8.42 -3.66 4.56
C VAL A 78 -7.68 -4.90 5.01
N UNK A 79 -8.16 -5.62 5.68
CA UNK A 79 -7.61 -6.64 6.20
C UNK A 79 -7.44 -7.65 5.23
N ILE A 80 -6.44 -8.29 5.29
CA ILE A 80 -6.17 -9.45 4.46
C ILE A 80 -5.63 -10.58 5.33
N VAL A 81 -6.20 -11.74 5.17
CA VAL A 81 -5.81 -12.93 5.95
C VAL A 81 -5.24 -13.95 5.00
N CYS A 82 -3.99 -14.32 5.22
CA CYS A 82 -3.30 -15.27 4.36
C CYS A 82 -3.01 -16.53 5.13
N THR A 83 -3.26 -17.66 4.49
CA THR A 83 -3.14 -18.97 5.11
C THR A 83 -2.29 -19.85 4.22
N ARG A 84 -1.40 -20.58 4.86
CA ARG A 84 -0.59 -21.58 4.20
C ARG A 84 -0.91 -22.91 4.87
N PRO A 85 -1.71 -23.76 4.24
CA PRO A 85 -2.13 -25.00 4.90
C PRO A 85 -0.94 -25.89 5.20
N GLY A 86 -1.07 -26.66 6.25
CA GLY A 86 -0.02 -27.55 6.67
C GLY A 86 0.21 -27.45 8.14
N ASN A 87 1.20 -28.19 8.61
CA ASN A 87 1.53 -28.24 10.03
C ASN A 87 2.56 -27.17 10.31
N ASN A 88 2.17 -26.13 11.03
CA ASN A 88 2.96 -24.96 10.94
C ASN A 88 3.00 -24.09 12.12
N THR A 89 3.98 -23.20 12.10
CA THR A 89 4.08 -22.09 13.02
C THR A 89 3.28 -20.92 12.46
N ARG A 90 2.49 -20.33 13.34
CA ARG A 90 1.65 -19.21 12.96
C ARG A 90 2.35 -17.92 13.32
N LYS A 91 2.37 -16.97 12.39
CA LYS A 91 2.89 -15.66 12.64
C LYS A 91 1.82 -14.61 12.45
N SER A 92 1.87 -13.56 13.25
CA SER A 92 0.93 -12.46 13.06
C SER A 92 1.58 -11.39 12.21
N ILE A 93 0.78 -10.85 11.30
CA ILE A 93 1.22 -9.81 10.39
C ILE A 93 0.24 -8.66 10.52
N ARG A 94 0.77 -7.46 10.69
CA ARG A 94 -0.05 -6.28 10.89
C ARG A 94 -0.32 -5.60 9.56
N ILE A 95 -1.58 -5.36 9.28
CA ILE A 95 -2.00 -4.67 8.07
C ILE A 95 -2.65 -3.36 8.49
N GLY A 96 -1.92 -2.26 8.33
CA GLY A 96 -2.42 -0.98 8.76
C GLY A 96 -2.44 -0.83 10.27
N PRO A 97 -2.74 0.36 10.76
CA PRO A 97 -2.73 0.59 12.21
C PRO A 97 -3.79 -0.21 12.91
N GLY A 98 -3.39 -0.90 13.96
CA GLY A 98 -4.32 -1.63 14.80
C GLY A 98 -4.88 -2.90 14.22
N GLN A 99 -4.47 -3.30 13.04
CA GLN A 99 -4.98 -4.51 12.43
C GLN A 99 -3.89 -5.56 12.33
N THR A 100 -4.23 -6.76 12.68
CA THR A 100 -3.30 -7.88 12.66
C THR A 100 -4.01 -9.10 12.08
N PHE A 101 -3.30 -9.88 11.30
CA PHE A 101 -3.81 -11.17 10.88
C PHE A 101 -2.71 -12.20 11.03
N TYR A 102 -3.10 -13.46 10.91
CA TYR A 102 -2.18 -14.56 11.12
C TYR A 102 -1.93 -15.28 9.81
N ALA A 103 -0.68 -15.63 9.61
CA ALA A 103 -0.30 -16.43 8.46
C ALA A 103 0.52 -17.61 8.92
N THR A 104 0.34 -18.70 8.25
CA THR A 104 1.13 -19.89 8.49
C THR A 104 2.35 -19.84 7.57
N ASN A 105 3.54 -19.95 8.14
CA ASN A 105 4.73 -19.74 7.34
C ASN A 105 5.54 -20.99 7.09
N ASP A 106 5.16 -22.10 7.65
CA ASP A 106 5.78 -23.38 7.32
C ASP A 106 4.86 -24.15 6.40
N ILE A 107 5.45 -24.81 5.43
CA ILE A 107 4.67 -25.61 4.52
C ILE A 107 5.09 -27.05 4.61
N ILE A 108 4.12 -27.90 4.87
CA ILE A 108 4.28 -29.32 4.65
C ILE A 108 3.27 -29.65 3.61
N GLY A 109 3.69 -29.70 2.36
CA GLY A 109 2.78 -29.98 1.29
C GLY A 109 2.88 -28.96 0.20
N ASP A 110 1.77 -28.71 -0.46
CA ASP A 110 1.77 -27.94 -1.68
C ASP A 110 1.69 -26.46 -1.38
N ILE A 111 2.71 -25.74 -1.77
CA ILE A 111 2.74 -24.29 -1.58
C ILE A 111 1.63 -23.60 -2.36
N ARG A 112 1.15 -24.21 -3.43
CA ARG A 112 0.08 -23.61 -4.21
C ARG A 112 -1.23 -23.53 -3.47
N GLN A 113 -1.34 -24.23 -2.34
CA GLN A 113 -2.53 -24.14 -1.51
C GLN A 113 -2.56 -22.91 -0.64
N ALA A 114 -1.45 -22.18 -0.53
CA ALA A 114 -1.45 -20.93 0.21
C ALA A 114 -2.38 -19.95 -0.49
N HIS A 115 -3.16 -19.22 0.32
CA HIS A 115 -4.11 -18.29 -0.26
C HIS A 115 -4.41 -17.19 0.75
N CYS A 116 -4.99 -16.12 0.23
CA CYS A 116 -5.38 -15.00 1.06
C CYS A 116 -6.85 -14.68 0.84
N ASN A 117 -7.50 -14.26 1.90
CA ASN A 117 -8.89 -13.86 1.86
C ASN A 117 -9.03 -12.40 2.24
N ILE A 118 -9.84 -11.69 1.49
CA ILE A 118 -10.19 -10.31 1.76
C ILE A 118 -11.70 -10.24 1.73
N SER A 119 -12.30 -9.49 2.66
CA SER A 119 -13.73 -9.29 2.60
C SER A 119 -14.11 -8.64 1.27
N GLY A 120 -14.96 -9.29 0.50
CA GLY A 120 -15.38 -8.77 -0.77
C GLY A 120 -16.09 -7.42 -0.63
N LYS A 121 -16.89 -7.30 0.41
CA LYS A 121 -17.60 -6.05 0.65
C LYS A 121 -16.63 -4.90 0.97
N UNK A 122 -15.76 -5.10 1.65
CA UNK A 122 -14.83 -4.18 2.01
C UNK A 122 -14.03 -3.72 0.97
N TRP A 123 -13.62 -4.77 0.22
CA TRP A 123 -12.78 -4.49 -0.94
C TRP A 123 -13.53 -3.69 -1.98
N ASN A 124 -14.76 -4.06 -2.27
CA ASN A 124 -15.54 -3.31 -3.24
C ASN A 124 -15.78 -1.88 -2.78
N THR A 125 -16.04 -1.68 -1.52
CA THR A 125 -16.21 -0.33 -0.99
C THR A 125 -14.91 0.46 -1.14
N THR A 126 -13.78 -0.18 -0.89
CA THR A 126 -12.49 0.47 -1.05
C THR A 126 -12.25 0.86 -2.51
N LEU A 127 -12.55 -0.01 -3.43
CA LEU A 127 -12.36 0.30 -4.84
C LEU A 127 -13.28 1.45 -5.31
N GLU A 128 -14.47 1.53 -4.77
CA GLU A 128 -15.34 2.67 -5.07
C GLU A 128 -14.72 4.00 -4.65
N UNK A 129 -14.15 3.96 -3.72
CA UNK A 129 -13.54 5.05 -3.23
C UNK A 129 -12.43 5.49 -3.98
N VAL A 130 -11.60 4.55 -4.32
CA VAL A 130 -10.48 4.82 -5.20
C VAL A 130 -11.00 5.35 -6.54
N LYS A 131 -12.01 4.76 -7.04
CA LYS A 131 -12.60 5.17 -8.31
C LYS A 131 -13.05 6.64 -8.29
N UNK A 132 -13.43 6.97 -7.28
CA UNK A 132 -13.88 8.24 -7.10
C UNK A 132 -12.83 9.22 -7.10
N UNK A 133 -11.92 8.88 -6.64
CA UNK A 133 -10.87 9.63 -6.59
C UNK A 133 -10.30 9.79 -7.82
N LEU A 134 -10.11 8.74 -8.63
CA LEU A 134 -9.54 8.74 -9.97
C LEU A 134 -10.38 9.51 -10.96
N LYS A 135 -11.66 9.44 -10.85
CA LYS A 135 -12.53 10.16 -11.78
C LYS A 135 -12.32 11.67 -11.76
N UNK A 136 -12.01 11.89 -10.68
CA UNK A 136 -11.79 13.21 -10.48
C UNK A 136 -10.65 13.70 -11.18
N LEU A 137 -9.69 12.99 -11.26
CA LEU A 137 -8.42 13.30 -11.91
C LEU A 137 -8.46 13.04 -13.41
N PHE A 138 -9.22 12.09 -13.84
CA PHE A 138 -9.28 11.70 -15.25
C PHE A 138 -10.68 11.97 -15.79
N HIS A 139 -10.91 13.20 -16.15
CA HIS A 139 -12.21 13.61 -16.67
C HIS A 139 -12.54 12.91 -17.98
N ASN A 140 -13.79 12.54 -18.14
CA ASN A 140 -14.30 11.94 -19.39
C ASN A 140 -13.66 10.60 -19.70
N LYS A 141 -13.18 9.89 -18.67
CA LYS A 141 -12.62 8.58 -18.87
C LYS A 141 -13.31 7.58 -17.95
N THR A 142 -13.43 6.36 -18.46
CA THR A 142 -14.01 5.26 -17.69
C THR A 142 -12.92 4.60 -16.88
N ILE A 143 -13.21 4.40 -15.63
CA ILE A 143 -12.24 3.77 -14.74
C ILE A 143 -12.62 2.33 -14.50
N UNK A 144 -11.78 1.45 -14.78
CA UNK A 144 -12.00 0.16 -14.63
C UNK A 144 -10.85 -0.39 -14.03
N PHE A 145 -11.08 -1.38 -13.29
CA PHE A 145 -10.03 -2.15 -12.62
C PHE A 145 -9.93 -3.52 -13.23
N ALA A 146 -8.71 -4.00 -13.38
CA ALA A 146 -8.45 -5.28 -14.01
C ALA A 146 -7.20 -5.91 -13.42
N PRO A 147 -7.01 -7.22 -13.63
CA PRO A 147 -5.77 -7.85 -13.20
C PRO A 147 -4.56 -7.28 -13.92
N SER A 148 -3.37 -7.58 -13.38
CA SER A 148 -2.13 -7.09 -13.96
C SER A 148 -2.01 -7.55 -15.41
N SER A 149 -1.50 -6.68 -16.26
CA SER A 149 -1.45 -6.95 -17.70
C SER A 149 -0.21 -7.72 -18.13
N GLY A 150 0.77 -7.90 -17.24
CA GLY A 150 1.95 -8.67 -17.65
C GLY A 150 3.16 -8.36 -16.81
N GLY A 151 4.22 -9.10 -17.09
CA GLY A 151 5.46 -8.97 -16.38
C GLY A 151 5.84 -10.27 -15.69
N ASP A 152 6.86 -10.20 -14.85
CA ASP A 152 7.27 -11.36 -14.09
C ASP A 152 6.19 -11.77 -13.09
N LEU A 153 6.22 -13.04 -12.68
CA LEU A 153 5.23 -13.51 -11.73
C LEU A 153 5.23 -12.69 -10.45
N GLU A 154 6.39 -12.27 -10.01
CA GLU A 154 6.49 -11.51 -8.77
C GLU A 154 5.78 -10.17 -8.84
N ILE A 155 5.63 -9.58 -10.02
CA ILE A 155 4.98 -8.28 -10.15
C ILE A 155 3.60 -8.36 -10.77
N THR A 156 3.23 -9.49 -11.35
CA THR A 156 1.87 -9.64 -11.89
C THR A 156 0.91 -10.21 -10.87
N THR A 157 1.40 -10.64 -9.73
CA THR A 157 0.59 -11.13 -8.63
C THR A 157 0.97 -10.40 -7.37
N HIS A 158 0.03 -10.37 -6.43
CA HIS A 158 0.36 -9.83 -5.10
C HIS A 158 1.32 -10.79 -4.43
N SER A 159 2.49 -10.30 -4.05
CA SER A 159 3.45 -11.12 -3.34
C SER A 159 4.00 -10.35 -2.16
N PHE A 160 4.38 -11.09 -1.13
CA PHE A 160 4.97 -10.50 0.06
C PHE A 160 5.62 -11.61 0.87
N ASN A 161 6.40 -11.19 1.84
CA ASN A 161 7.16 -12.11 2.67
C ASN A 161 6.54 -12.16 4.05
N CYS A 162 6.11 -13.33 4.48
CA CYS A 162 5.44 -13.50 5.76
C CYS A 162 6.41 -13.87 6.87
N ARG A 163 7.52 -13.24 6.94
CA ARG A 163 8.50 -13.59 7.96
C ARG A 163 8.52 -12.63 9.11
#